data_35a30ded1d686b745df29ec81e6ebca6
#
_entry.id   35a30ded1d686b745df29ec81e6ebca6
#
_cell.length_a   1.000
_cell.length_b   1.000
_cell.length_c   1.000
_cell.angle_alpha   90.00
_cell.angle_beta   90.00
_cell.angle_gamma   90.00
#
_symmetry.space_group_name_H-M   'P 1'
#
loop_
_entity.id
_entity.type
_entity.pdbx_description
1 polymer ?
#
loop_
_entity_poly.entity_id
_entity_poly.type
_entity_poly.pdbx_seq_one_letter_code
_entity_poly.pdbx_strand_id
1 'polypeptide(L)'
;MLPLQRPLEVILDRRQILAASAGALAPALLGVSLAHAQAAVDTMKLPILAGGDYATMTSKLALRRSSNPHVTSFAKLEITEQAAVAEAFSSRPGAAGLTAKHAALLQALEASPDAEFDAMYVKGQLLGHAELLTLHRSYSNRGSDPMAQGASIVAVPSIETHIALLKGIRATSA
;
A
#
# COMPACT_ATOMS: atom_id res chain seq x y z
N MET A 1 -54.55 -6.58 38.17
CA MET A 1 -53.49 -7.60 37.96
C MET A 1 -53.83 -8.35 36.70
N LEU A 2 -53.32 -7.87 35.56
CA LEU A 2 -53.55 -8.44 34.22
C LEU A 2 -52.28 -9.18 33.76
N PRO A 3 -52.37 -10.38 33.21
CA PRO A 3 -51.19 -11.11 32.78
C PRO A 3 -50.70 -10.63 31.41
N LEU A 4 -49.40 -10.48 31.32
CA LEU A 4 -48.65 -10.16 30.11
C LEU A 4 -48.75 -11.30 29.08
N GLN A 5 -49.31 -11.00 27.91
CA GLN A 5 -49.31 -11.89 26.76
C GLN A 5 -47.94 -11.83 26.05
N ARG A 6 -47.29 -12.99 25.89
CA ARG A 6 -46.09 -13.18 25.09
C ARG A 6 -46.47 -13.21 23.62
N PRO A 7 -45.69 -12.60 22.71
CA PRO A 7 -45.85 -12.79 21.27
C PRO A 7 -45.37 -14.19 20.86
N LEU A 8 -46.19 -14.86 20.02
CA LEU A 8 -45.87 -16.14 19.38
C LEU A 8 -44.79 -15.91 18.32
N GLU A 9 -43.62 -16.52 18.53
CA GLU A 9 -42.61 -16.65 17.48
C GLU A 9 -43.10 -17.67 16.43
N VAL A 10 -43.29 -17.18 15.23
CA VAL A 10 -43.60 -18.05 14.07
C VAL A 10 -42.27 -18.61 13.56
N ILE A 11 -41.97 -19.85 13.95
CA ILE A 11 -40.86 -20.63 13.39
C ILE A 11 -41.30 -21.11 12.01
N LEU A 12 -40.79 -20.46 10.95
CA LEU A 12 -40.91 -20.91 9.58
C LEU A 12 -39.99 -22.13 9.34
N ASP A 13 -40.62 -23.32 9.27
CA ASP A 13 -39.96 -24.57 8.95
C ASP A 13 -39.55 -24.61 7.47
N ARG A 14 -38.23 -24.69 7.24
CA ARG A 14 -37.58 -24.69 5.92
C ARG A 14 -37.85 -25.96 5.07
N ARG A 15 -38.72 -26.86 5.51
CA ARG A 15 -38.94 -28.17 4.86
C ARG A 15 -40.18 -28.27 4.02
N GLN A 16 -40.97 -27.22 3.84
CA GLN A 16 -42.25 -27.31 3.09
C GLN A 16 -42.29 -26.55 1.76
N ILE A 17 -41.18 -26.29 1.10
CA ILE A 17 -41.18 -25.78 -0.27
C ILE A 17 -40.53 -26.81 -1.20
N LEU A 18 -41.12 -27.97 -1.33
CA LEU A 18 -40.79 -28.92 -2.39
C LEU A 18 -42.04 -29.81 -2.67
N ALA A 19 -43.01 -29.29 -3.41
CA ALA A 19 -43.88 -30.08 -4.27
C ALA A 19 -44.85 -29.15 -4.99
N ALA A 20 -44.69 -29.02 -6.26
CA ALA A 20 -45.68 -28.92 -7.37
C ALA A 20 -45.21 -27.91 -8.41
N SER A 21 -44.69 -28.42 -9.52
CA SER A 21 -45.34 -28.33 -10.82
C SER A 21 -44.35 -28.75 -11.92
N ALA A 22 -44.60 -29.93 -12.47
CA ALA A 22 -44.05 -30.37 -13.75
C ALA A 22 -44.75 -29.58 -14.86
N GLY A 23 -44.06 -28.60 -15.42
CA GLY A 23 -44.45 -27.90 -16.64
C GLY A 23 -43.22 -27.84 -17.55
N ALA A 24 -43.20 -28.61 -18.61
CA ALA A 24 -42.16 -28.63 -19.61
C ALA A 24 -42.17 -27.31 -20.40
N LEU A 25 -41.20 -26.45 -20.13
CA LEU A 25 -40.80 -25.36 -21.01
C LEU A 25 -39.30 -25.51 -21.23
N ALA A 26 -38.91 -25.73 -22.49
CA ALA A 26 -37.53 -25.81 -22.90
C ALA A 26 -36.78 -24.49 -22.50
N PRO A 27 -35.67 -24.55 -21.76
CA PRO A 27 -34.87 -23.35 -21.53
C PRO A 27 -34.13 -23.05 -22.82
N ALA A 28 -34.46 -21.92 -23.46
CA ALA A 28 -33.54 -21.23 -24.35
C ALA A 28 -32.32 -20.89 -23.52
N LEU A 29 -31.23 -21.62 -23.72
CA LEU A 29 -29.92 -21.31 -23.15
C LEU A 29 -29.42 -20.01 -23.78
N LEU A 30 -29.88 -18.89 -23.24
CA LEU A 30 -29.12 -17.64 -23.35
C LEU A 30 -27.83 -17.83 -22.54
N GLY A 31 -26.80 -18.25 -23.24
CA GLY A 31 -25.45 -18.29 -22.70
C GLY A 31 -25.04 -16.89 -22.30
N VAL A 32 -25.29 -16.49 -21.05
CA VAL A 32 -24.63 -15.35 -20.44
C VAL A 32 -23.18 -15.78 -20.23
N SER A 33 -22.35 -15.53 -21.24
CA SER A 33 -20.92 -15.55 -21.07
C SER A 33 -20.61 -14.48 -20.02
N LEU A 34 -20.42 -14.90 -18.77
CA LEU A 34 -19.70 -14.12 -17.76
C LEU A 34 -18.25 -14.01 -18.29
N ALA A 35 -18.04 -13.10 -19.23
CA ALA A 35 -16.72 -12.62 -19.53
C ALA A 35 -16.22 -12.00 -18.21
N HIS A 36 -15.44 -12.76 -17.46
CA HIS A 36 -14.59 -12.19 -16.41
C HIS A 36 -13.65 -11.26 -17.15
N ALA A 37 -14.01 -9.97 -17.19
CA ALA A 37 -13.06 -8.93 -17.58
C ALA A 37 -11.92 -9.06 -16.60
N GLN A 38 -10.85 -9.70 -17.05
CA GLN A 38 -9.59 -9.76 -16.31
C GLN A 38 -9.17 -8.32 -16.16
N ALA A 39 -9.30 -7.78 -14.94
CA ALA A 39 -8.94 -6.39 -14.66
C ALA A 39 -7.51 -6.19 -15.17
N ALA A 40 -7.33 -5.25 -16.10
CA ALA A 40 -6.01 -4.95 -16.63
C ALA A 40 -5.08 -4.65 -15.47
N VAL A 41 -3.91 -5.29 -15.45
CA VAL A 41 -2.90 -5.06 -14.41
C VAL A 41 -2.54 -3.58 -14.41
N ASP A 42 -2.76 -2.89 -13.30
CA ASP A 42 -2.39 -1.49 -13.16
C ASP A 42 -0.87 -1.34 -13.04
N THR A 43 -0.22 -1.20 -14.19
CA THR A 43 1.25 -1.11 -14.27
C THR A 43 1.82 0.13 -13.60
N MET A 44 1.00 1.15 -13.32
CA MET A 44 1.44 2.36 -12.61
C MET A 44 1.70 2.10 -11.11
N LYS A 45 1.13 1.03 -10.53
CA LYS A 45 1.33 0.68 -9.12
C LYS A 45 2.74 0.16 -8.84
N LEU A 46 3.29 -0.65 -9.75
CA LEU A 46 4.55 -1.36 -9.51
C LEU A 46 5.73 -0.44 -9.19
N PRO A 47 6.01 0.66 -9.93
CA PRO A 47 7.10 1.55 -9.57
C PRO A 47 6.92 2.27 -8.23
N ILE A 48 5.67 2.59 -7.83
CA ILE A 48 5.37 3.16 -6.51
C ILE A 48 5.71 2.16 -5.41
N LEU A 49 5.23 0.92 -5.54
CA LEU A 49 5.47 -0.16 -4.58
C LEU A 49 6.96 -0.51 -4.47
N ALA A 50 7.68 -0.56 -5.61
CA ALA A 50 9.13 -0.82 -5.60
C ALA A 50 9.93 0.32 -4.93
N GLY A 51 9.51 1.57 -5.10
CA GLY A 51 10.05 2.72 -4.36
C GLY A 51 9.79 2.62 -2.87
N GLY A 52 8.58 2.20 -2.47
CA GLY A 52 8.21 1.96 -1.08
C GLY A 52 8.99 0.81 -0.45
N ASP A 53 9.24 -0.27 -1.19
CA ASP A 53 10.07 -1.39 -0.71
C ASP A 53 11.52 -0.94 -0.48
N TYR A 54 12.09 -0.12 -1.36
CA TYR A 54 13.41 0.47 -1.17
C TYR A 54 13.46 1.36 0.09
N ALA A 55 12.51 2.27 0.24
CA ALA A 55 12.42 3.15 1.42
C ALA A 55 12.30 2.34 2.73
N THR A 56 11.46 1.29 2.73
CA THR A 56 11.28 0.37 3.86
C THR A 56 12.57 -0.38 4.21
N MET A 57 13.27 -0.95 3.21
CA MET A 57 14.47 -1.76 3.45
C MET A 57 15.61 -0.91 3.97
N THR A 58 15.85 0.26 3.39
CA THR A 58 16.87 1.20 3.85
C THR A 58 16.55 1.75 5.24
N SER A 59 15.28 2.01 5.56
CA SER A 59 14.85 2.45 6.89
C SER A 59 15.01 1.36 7.96
N LYS A 60 14.73 0.10 7.64
CA LYS A 60 15.05 -1.02 8.54
C LYS A 60 16.54 -1.15 8.81
N LEU A 61 17.38 -0.87 7.81
CA LEU A 61 18.84 -0.82 7.99
C LEU A 61 19.25 0.35 8.87
N ALA A 62 18.64 1.53 8.68
CA ALA A 62 18.89 2.71 9.51
C ALA A 62 18.58 2.47 11.00
N LEU A 63 17.48 1.77 11.30
CA LEU A 63 17.16 1.39 12.69
C LEU A 63 18.20 0.48 13.36
N ARG A 64 19.00 -0.25 12.57
CA ARG A 64 20.05 -1.14 13.10
C ARG A 64 21.40 -0.47 13.22
N ARG A 65 21.67 0.53 12.37
CA ARG A 65 23.03 1.11 12.23
C ARG A 65 23.14 2.52 12.76
N SER A 66 22.10 3.34 12.68
CA SER A 66 22.14 4.74 13.09
C SER A 66 21.87 4.89 14.60
N SER A 67 22.67 5.70 15.26
CA SER A 67 22.40 6.20 16.60
C SER A 67 21.80 7.62 16.61
N ASN A 68 21.66 8.25 15.44
CA ASN A 68 21.07 9.58 15.31
C ASN A 68 19.55 9.53 15.54
N PRO A 69 18.99 10.22 16.55
CA PRO A 69 17.58 10.17 16.89
C PRO A 69 16.67 10.71 15.78
N HIS A 70 17.13 11.66 14.97
CA HIS A 70 16.37 12.19 13.84
C HIS A 70 16.27 11.16 12.70
N VAL A 71 17.37 10.48 12.40
CA VAL A 71 17.41 9.40 11.40
C VAL A 71 16.53 8.23 11.83
N THR A 72 16.64 7.76 13.07
CA THR A 72 15.86 6.62 13.57
C THR A 72 14.37 6.96 13.70
N SER A 73 14.00 8.20 14.06
CA SER A 73 12.62 8.65 14.09
C SER A 73 12.02 8.71 12.69
N PHE A 74 12.74 9.27 11.73
CA PHE A 74 12.31 9.28 10.32
C PHE A 74 12.16 7.84 9.77
N ALA A 75 13.10 6.96 10.05
CA ALA A 75 13.06 5.58 9.60
C ALA A 75 11.83 4.80 10.14
N LYS A 76 11.43 5.05 11.39
CA LYS A 76 10.20 4.47 11.96
C LYS A 76 8.95 4.96 11.26
N LEU A 77 8.86 6.28 11.03
CA LEU A 77 7.76 6.91 10.30
C LEU A 77 7.62 6.30 8.91
N GLU A 78 8.71 6.25 8.17
CA GLU A 78 8.79 5.74 6.81
C GLU A 78 8.30 4.28 6.70
N ILE A 79 8.76 3.39 7.59
CA ILE A 79 8.31 1.99 7.60
C ILE A 79 6.80 1.88 7.79
N THR A 80 6.22 2.71 8.67
CA THR A 80 4.78 2.69 8.96
C THR A 80 3.96 3.21 7.79
N GLU A 81 4.39 4.31 7.17
CA GLU A 81 3.67 4.89 6.02
C GLU A 81 3.75 4.00 4.79
N GLN A 82 4.91 3.43 4.48
CA GLN A 82 5.05 2.53 3.33
C GLN A 82 4.23 1.24 3.51
N ALA A 83 4.03 0.77 4.73
CA ALA A 83 3.11 -0.34 4.99
C ALA A 83 1.66 0.03 4.67
N ALA A 84 1.21 1.23 5.08
CA ALA A 84 -0.13 1.73 4.79
C ALA A 84 -0.35 1.99 3.28
N VAL A 85 0.66 2.53 2.60
CA VAL A 85 0.62 2.71 1.14
C VAL A 85 0.51 1.36 0.43
N ALA A 86 1.32 0.36 0.82
CA ALA A 86 1.24 -0.96 0.22
C ALA A 86 -0.16 -1.58 0.37
N GLU A 87 -0.78 -1.47 1.55
CA GLU A 87 -2.15 -1.94 1.81
C GLU A 87 -3.16 -1.22 0.92
N ALA A 88 -3.11 0.12 0.84
CA ALA A 88 -4.00 0.92 -0.01
C ALA A 88 -3.85 0.59 -1.51
N PHE A 89 -2.69 0.11 -1.92
CA PHE A 89 -2.41 -0.36 -3.28
C PHE A 89 -2.75 -1.85 -3.50
N SER A 90 -3.44 -2.47 -2.51
CA SER A 90 -3.79 -3.91 -2.51
C SER A 90 -2.57 -4.82 -2.59
N SER A 91 -1.50 -4.44 -1.89
CA SER A 91 -0.22 -5.12 -1.83
C SER A 91 0.25 -5.27 -0.37
N ARG A 92 1.48 -5.69 -0.19
CA ARG A 92 2.14 -5.79 1.12
C ARG A 92 3.60 -5.36 0.99
N PRO A 93 4.23 -4.85 2.05
CA PRO A 93 5.64 -4.48 2.04
C PRO A 93 6.53 -5.64 1.56
N GLY A 94 7.44 -5.35 0.64
CA GLY A 94 8.38 -6.33 0.06
C GLY A 94 7.85 -7.10 -1.15
N ALA A 95 6.56 -6.95 -1.51
CA ALA A 95 5.97 -7.76 -2.59
C ALA A 95 6.39 -7.31 -4.00
N ALA A 96 6.71 -6.04 -4.19
CA ALA A 96 7.17 -5.52 -5.47
C ALA A 96 8.67 -5.80 -5.71
N GLY A 97 9.44 -5.91 -4.63
CA GLY A 97 10.89 -6.05 -4.67
C GLY A 97 11.60 -4.75 -5.08
N LEU A 98 12.89 -4.87 -5.39
CA LEU A 98 13.72 -3.73 -5.76
C LEU A 98 13.98 -3.68 -7.26
N THR A 99 13.98 -2.49 -7.84
CA THR A 99 14.57 -2.27 -9.16
C THR A 99 16.09 -2.48 -9.11
N ALA A 100 16.74 -2.71 -10.23
CA ALA A 100 18.21 -2.83 -10.28
C ALA A 100 18.91 -1.58 -9.69
N LYS A 101 18.36 -0.38 -9.96
CA LYS A 101 18.84 0.89 -9.37
C LYS A 101 18.72 0.88 -7.85
N HIS A 102 17.57 0.50 -7.31
CA HIS A 102 17.34 0.47 -5.87
C HIS A 102 18.18 -0.58 -5.16
N ALA A 103 18.36 -1.76 -5.79
CA ALA A 103 19.23 -2.81 -5.27
C ALA A 103 20.69 -2.33 -5.16
N ALA A 104 21.21 -1.65 -6.20
CA ALA A 104 22.56 -1.10 -6.16
C ALA A 104 22.73 0.00 -5.08
N LEU A 105 21.73 0.87 -4.90
CA LEU A 105 21.74 1.89 -3.85
C LEU A 105 21.70 1.28 -2.44
N LEU A 106 20.88 0.24 -2.23
CA LEU A 106 20.84 -0.48 -0.96
C LEU A 106 22.18 -1.16 -0.66
N GLN A 107 22.75 -1.87 -1.64
CA GLN A 107 24.06 -2.50 -1.48
C GLN A 107 25.15 -1.49 -1.14
N ALA A 108 25.16 -0.33 -1.80
CA ALA A 108 26.12 0.74 -1.47
C ALA A 108 25.93 1.27 -0.04
N LEU A 109 24.67 1.40 0.42
CA LEU A 109 24.37 1.81 1.79
C LEU A 109 24.77 0.73 2.82
N GLU A 110 24.57 -0.55 2.52
CA GLU A 110 25.00 -1.67 3.36
C GLU A 110 26.54 -1.70 3.54
N ALA A 111 27.26 -1.42 2.47
CA ALA A 111 28.73 -1.42 2.45
C ALA A 111 29.35 -0.12 2.99
N SER A 112 28.56 0.91 3.29
CA SER A 112 29.11 2.19 3.75
C SER A 112 29.79 2.11 5.10
N PRO A 113 30.87 2.89 5.35
CA PRO A 113 31.41 3.07 6.70
C PRO A 113 30.36 3.67 7.65
N ASP A 114 30.44 3.34 8.96
CA ASP A 114 29.48 3.86 9.93
C ASP A 114 29.47 5.40 10.01
N ALA A 115 30.61 6.02 9.87
CA ALA A 115 30.72 7.49 9.85
C ALA A 115 29.98 8.16 8.66
N GLU A 116 29.77 7.43 7.57
CA GLU A 116 29.11 7.94 6.35
C GLU A 116 27.66 7.46 6.22
N PHE A 117 27.26 6.49 7.04
CA PHE A 117 25.99 5.79 6.90
C PHE A 117 24.79 6.74 6.89
N ASP A 118 24.68 7.61 7.90
CA ASP A 118 23.53 8.52 8.04
C ASP A 118 23.44 9.50 6.85
N ALA A 119 24.57 10.03 6.40
CA ALA A 119 24.61 10.92 5.24
C ALA A 119 24.17 10.20 3.95
N MET A 120 24.62 8.95 3.76
CA MET A 120 24.24 8.13 2.61
C MET A 120 22.76 7.72 2.67
N TYR A 121 22.26 7.33 3.86
CA TYR A 121 20.83 7.04 4.07
C TYR A 121 19.96 8.25 3.70
N VAL A 122 20.25 9.42 4.28
CA VAL A 122 19.47 10.65 4.01
C VAL A 122 19.52 11.03 2.53
N LYS A 123 20.68 10.90 1.87
CA LYS A 123 20.82 11.12 0.43
C LYS A 123 19.96 10.15 -0.38
N GLY A 124 19.98 8.87 -0.04
CA GLY A 124 19.19 7.83 -0.70
C GLY A 124 17.70 8.08 -0.52
N GLN A 125 17.25 8.43 0.68
CA GLN A 125 15.87 8.78 0.96
C GLN A 125 15.40 10.01 0.16
N LEU A 126 16.22 11.07 0.09
CA LEU A 126 15.88 12.25 -0.72
C LEU A 126 15.68 11.91 -2.20
N LEU A 127 16.52 11.04 -2.78
CA LEU A 127 16.39 10.60 -4.16
C LEU A 127 15.11 9.76 -4.36
N GLY A 128 14.86 8.81 -3.46
CA GLY A 128 13.66 7.96 -3.51
C GLY A 128 12.37 8.77 -3.36
N HIS A 129 12.34 9.74 -2.44
CA HIS A 129 11.18 10.61 -2.22
C HIS A 129 10.90 11.53 -3.41
N ALA A 130 11.92 12.05 -4.09
CA ALA A 130 11.73 12.83 -5.32
C ALA A 130 11.10 11.98 -6.45
N GLU A 131 11.50 10.71 -6.55
CA GLU A 131 10.93 9.76 -7.49
C GLU A 131 9.48 9.41 -7.11
N LEU A 132 9.23 9.02 -5.85
CA LEU A 132 7.89 8.72 -5.32
C LEU A 132 6.93 9.91 -5.47
N LEU A 133 7.38 11.14 -5.24
CA LEU A 133 6.57 12.34 -5.43
C LEU A 133 6.03 12.45 -6.85
N THR A 134 6.88 12.19 -7.84
CA THR A 134 6.50 12.22 -9.27
C THR A 134 5.49 11.11 -9.59
N LEU A 135 5.73 9.91 -9.06
CA LEU A 135 4.87 8.74 -9.28
C LEU A 135 3.49 8.92 -8.62
N HIS A 136 3.43 9.36 -7.36
CA HIS A 136 2.17 9.60 -6.66
C HIS A 136 1.38 10.76 -7.28
N ARG A 137 2.00 11.86 -7.71
CA ARG A 137 1.35 12.92 -8.48
C ARG A 137 0.74 12.39 -9.78
N SER A 138 1.43 11.52 -10.47
CA SER A 138 0.90 10.87 -11.67
C SER A 138 -0.28 9.96 -11.34
N TYR A 139 -0.16 9.12 -10.31
CA TYR A 139 -1.19 8.17 -9.92
C TYR A 139 -2.43 8.87 -9.35
N SER A 140 -2.29 9.94 -8.58
CA SER A 140 -3.40 10.74 -8.06
C SER A 140 -4.30 11.33 -9.16
N ASN A 141 -3.76 11.56 -10.34
CA ASN A 141 -4.51 12.11 -11.49
C ASN A 141 -5.01 11.04 -12.46
N ARG A 142 -4.33 9.90 -12.58
CA ARG A 142 -4.56 8.92 -13.67
C ARG A 142 -4.72 7.49 -13.19
N GLY A 143 -4.57 7.23 -11.89
CA GLY A 143 -4.73 5.90 -11.33
C GLY A 143 -6.14 5.37 -11.51
N SER A 144 -6.26 4.06 -11.78
CA SER A 144 -7.53 3.40 -12.03
C SER A 144 -8.19 2.80 -10.78
N ASP A 145 -7.41 2.60 -9.71
CA ASP A 145 -7.90 2.09 -8.43
C ASP A 145 -8.23 3.25 -7.48
N PRO A 146 -9.50 3.43 -7.08
CA PRO A 146 -9.92 4.57 -6.26
C PRO A 146 -9.22 4.64 -4.90
N MET A 147 -8.92 3.48 -4.26
CA MET A 147 -8.24 3.45 -2.96
C MET A 147 -6.78 3.89 -3.11
N ALA A 148 -6.07 3.33 -4.07
CA ALA A 148 -4.69 3.71 -4.35
C ALA A 148 -4.57 5.16 -4.85
N GLN A 149 -5.57 5.65 -5.60
CA GLN A 149 -5.66 7.05 -6.02
C GLN A 149 -5.83 7.98 -4.82
N GLY A 150 -6.76 7.67 -3.90
CA GLY A 150 -6.95 8.42 -2.66
C GLY A 150 -5.69 8.43 -1.79
N ALA A 151 -5.03 7.28 -1.64
CA ALA A 151 -3.75 7.18 -0.94
C ALA A 151 -2.67 8.06 -1.60
N SER A 152 -2.63 8.09 -2.94
CA SER A 152 -1.67 8.94 -3.66
C SER A 152 -1.95 10.44 -3.50
N ILE A 153 -3.22 10.85 -3.40
CA ILE A 153 -3.58 12.25 -3.10
C ILE A 153 -3.00 12.68 -1.75
N VAL A 154 -3.10 11.82 -0.72
CA VAL A 154 -2.57 12.09 0.62
C VAL A 154 -1.05 11.96 0.66
N ALA A 155 -0.47 11.02 -0.09
CA ALA A 155 0.98 10.79 -0.13
C ALA A 155 1.75 11.99 -0.69
N VAL A 156 1.20 12.76 -1.63
CA VAL A 156 1.88 13.92 -2.22
C VAL A 156 2.33 14.93 -1.14
N PRO A 157 1.45 15.52 -0.32
CA PRO A 157 1.88 16.47 0.73
C PRO A 157 2.70 15.79 1.84
N SER A 158 2.48 14.50 2.14
CA SER A 158 3.31 13.75 3.08
C SER A 158 4.75 13.65 2.59
N ILE A 159 4.96 13.24 1.33
CA ILE A 159 6.30 13.13 0.72
C ILE A 159 7.00 14.50 0.69
N GLU A 160 6.29 15.59 0.40
CA GLU A 160 6.86 16.94 0.45
C GLU A 160 7.35 17.31 1.86
N THR A 161 6.58 16.91 2.89
CA THR A 161 6.98 17.07 4.29
C THR A 161 8.21 16.21 4.62
N HIS A 162 8.26 14.96 4.16
CA HIS A 162 9.44 14.09 4.33
C HIS A 162 10.69 14.66 3.69
N ILE A 163 10.58 15.21 2.50
CA ILE A 163 11.70 15.90 1.83
C ILE A 163 12.20 17.09 2.65
N ALA A 164 11.30 17.86 3.27
CA ALA A 164 11.68 18.96 4.15
C ALA A 164 12.40 18.47 5.42
N LEU A 165 11.87 17.42 6.07
CA LEU A 165 12.49 16.77 7.24
C LEU A 165 13.89 16.23 6.91
N LEU A 166 14.04 15.51 5.81
CA LEU A 166 15.32 14.95 5.37
C LEU A 166 16.35 16.02 5.06
N LYS A 167 15.93 17.15 4.46
CA LYS A 167 16.81 18.31 4.27
C LYS A 167 17.26 18.91 5.61
N GLY A 168 16.36 18.98 6.60
CA GLY A 168 16.68 19.41 7.96
C GLY A 168 17.71 18.49 8.63
N ILE A 169 17.52 17.18 8.58
CA ILE A 169 18.47 16.18 9.12
C ILE A 169 19.84 16.34 8.47
N ARG A 170 19.91 16.49 7.15
CA ARG A 170 21.15 16.69 6.42
C ARG A 170 21.90 17.96 6.87
N ALA A 171 21.17 19.05 7.11
CA ALA A 171 21.78 20.32 7.52
C ALA A 171 22.37 20.26 8.94
N THR A 172 21.85 19.40 9.82
CA THR A 172 22.35 19.25 11.20
C THR A 172 23.45 18.19 11.34
N SER A 173 23.69 17.40 10.29
CA SER A 173 24.70 16.33 10.27
C SER A 173 25.97 16.70 9.50
N ALA A 174 26.07 17.93 8.95
CA ALA A 174 27.22 18.49 8.25
C ALA A 174 28.03 19.39 9.19
#